data_39ffbf051111f36936eeace0d7a0d2d9
#
_entry.id   39ffbf051111f36936eeace0d7a0d2d9
#
_cell.length_a   1.000
_cell.length_b   1.000
_cell.length_c   1.000
_cell.angle_alpha   90.00
_cell.angle_beta   90.00
_cell.angle_gamma   90.00
#
_symmetry.space_group_name_H-M   'P 1'
#
loop_
_entity.id
_entity.type
_entity.pdbx_description
1 polymer ?
#
loop_
_entity_poly.entity_id
_entity_poly.type
_entity_poly.pdbx_seq_one_letter_code
_entity_poly.pdbx_strand_id
1 'polypeptide(L)'
;LQQLATRLDYSAEDANYTLALTSLSARLERRSLIILFTDFVDTISAELMLENIKRLMDRHLIIFACFEDEQLSEMIEAEPRTADLVSRAVVADGLLKDREVVLRKLEHLGVQVIETRPERFSADLVSRYLDIKRREML
;
A
#
# COMPACT_ATOMS: atom_id res chain seq x y z
N LEU A 1 -20.65 -8.06 -5.76
CA LEU A 1 -19.34 -7.40 -5.95
C LEU A 1 -19.39 -6.36 -7.07
N GLN A 2 -19.88 -6.70 -8.27
CA GLN A 2 -19.99 -5.75 -9.39
C GLN A 2 -20.92 -4.54 -9.07
N GLN A 3 -22.02 -4.75 -8.35
CA GLN A 3 -22.94 -3.67 -7.97
C GLN A 3 -22.38 -2.73 -6.90
N LEU A 4 -21.43 -3.19 -6.09
CA LEU A 4 -20.72 -2.35 -5.11
C LEU A 4 -19.63 -1.50 -5.77
N ALA A 5 -18.91 -2.06 -6.74
CA ALA A 5 -17.87 -1.35 -7.48
C ALA A 5 -18.43 -0.18 -8.32
N THR A 6 -19.65 -0.27 -8.82
CA THR A 6 -20.31 0.82 -9.59
C THR A 6 -20.75 2.01 -8.74
N ARG A 7 -20.65 1.92 -7.39
CA ARG A 7 -20.95 3.02 -6.46
C ARG A 7 -19.70 3.74 -5.97
N LEU A 8 -18.52 3.37 -6.46
CA LEU A 8 -17.29 4.09 -6.14
C LEU A 8 -17.30 5.42 -6.88
N ASP A 9 -17.16 6.49 -6.12
CA ASP A 9 -17.04 7.85 -6.65
C ASP A 9 -15.65 8.39 -6.31
N TYR A 10 -15.16 9.34 -7.12
CA TYR A 10 -13.90 10.01 -6.87
C TYR A 10 -14.12 11.15 -5.89
N SER A 11 -13.36 11.16 -4.80
CA SER A 11 -13.30 12.26 -3.85
C SER A 11 -11.90 12.85 -3.84
N ALA A 12 -11.80 14.17 -3.71
CA ALA A 12 -10.55 14.88 -3.51
C ALA A 12 -10.18 15.00 -2.02
N GLU A 13 -10.92 14.33 -1.14
CA GLU A 13 -10.63 14.31 0.30
C GLU A 13 -9.43 13.40 0.61
N ASP A 14 -8.63 13.81 1.59
CA ASP A 14 -7.53 13.01 2.08
C ASP A 14 -8.03 11.68 2.67
N ALA A 15 -7.32 10.60 2.38
CA ALA A 15 -7.68 9.28 2.86
C ALA A 15 -7.54 9.18 4.39
N ASN A 16 -8.64 8.94 5.07
CA ASN A 16 -8.63 8.70 6.52
C ASN A 16 -8.53 7.19 6.82
N TYR A 17 -7.31 6.68 6.82
CA TYR A 17 -7.03 5.26 7.09
C TYR A 17 -7.51 4.81 8.46
N THR A 18 -7.38 5.65 9.49
CA THR A 18 -7.82 5.32 10.84
C THR A 18 -9.32 5.07 10.88
N LEU A 19 -10.11 5.97 10.30
CA LEU A 19 -11.56 5.81 10.25
C LEU A 19 -11.97 4.60 9.42
N ALA A 20 -11.38 4.42 8.23
CA ALA A 20 -11.70 3.33 7.33
C ALA A 20 -11.38 1.96 7.97
N LEU A 21 -10.16 1.78 8.50
CA LEU A 21 -9.74 0.51 9.09
C LEU A 21 -10.46 0.20 10.39
N THR A 22 -10.76 1.21 11.22
CA THR A 22 -11.55 1.02 12.44
C THR A 22 -12.98 0.61 12.11
N SER A 23 -13.62 1.27 11.14
CA SER A 23 -14.96 0.92 10.67
C SER A 23 -15.02 -0.47 10.07
N LEU A 24 -13.99 -0.86 9.31
CA LEU A 24 -13.86 -2.20 8.74
C LEU A 24 -13.73 -3.26 9.84
N SER A 25 -12.86 -3.03 10.82
CA SER A 25 -12.65 -3.93 11.96
C SER A 25 -13.95 -4.20 12.73
N ALA A 26 -14.79 -3.17 12.92
CA ALA A 26 -16.07 -3.31 13.60
C ALA A 26 -17.11 -4.15 12.83
N ARG A 27 -16.97 -4.25 11.50
CA ARG A 27 -17.90 -5.00 10.63
C ARG A 27 -17.48 -6.44 10.35
N LEU A 28 -16.19 -6.75 10.50
CA LEU A 28 -15.65 -8.08 10.22
C LEU A 28 -15.79 -8.99 11.44
N GLU A 29 -16.74 -9.91 11.38
CA GLU A 29 -16.99 -10.88 12.45
C GLU A 29 -16.11 -12.13 12.35
N ARG A 30 -15.65 -12.47 11.13
CA ARG A 30 -14.89 -13.68 10.84
C ARG A 30 -13.50 -13.33 10.30
N ARG A 31 -12.57 -14.27 10.42
CA ARG A 31 -11.26 -14.17 9.77
C ARG A 31 -11.43 -13.93 8.27
N SER A 32 -10.86 -12.87 7.78
CA SER A 32 -11.03 -12.39 6.41
C SER A 32 -9.68 -12.06 5.79
N LEU A 33 -9.63 -12.10 4.47
CA LEU A 33 -8.56 -11.50 3.71
C LEU A 33 -8.94 -10.05 3.37
N ILE A 34 -8.15 -9.12 3.81
CA ILE A 34 -8.31 -7.68 3.54
C ILE A 34 -7.28 -7.29 2.49
N ILE A 35 -7.72 -6.66 1.42
CA ILE A 35 -6.84 -6.11 0.39
C ILE A 35 -6.92 -4.60 0.49
N LEU A 36 -5.81 -3.97 0.84
CA LEU A 36 -5.67 -2.52 0.90
C LEU A 36 -5.01 -2.04 -0.38
N PHE A 37 -5.77 -1.32 -1.20
CA PHE A 37 -5.26 -0.62 -2.37
C PHE A 37 -5.02 0.82 -1.96
N THR A 38 -3.80 1.19 -1.77
CA THR A 38 -3.49 2.54 -1.34
C THR A 38 -2.06 2.89 -1.68
N ASP A 39 -1.82 4.16 -1.70
CA ASP A 39 -0.51 4.75 -1.64
C ASP A 39 -0.44 5.67 -0.42
N PHE A 40 0.74 5.96 0.06
CA PHE A 40 0.93 6.89 1.16
C PHE A 40 1.89 8.00 0.71
N VAL A 41 1.48 9.21 1.04
CA VAL A 41 2.20 10.43 0.64
C VAL A 41 3.19 10.87 1.71
N ASP A 42 2.92 10.49 2.97
CA ASP A 42 3.74 10.92 4.11
C ASP A 42 3.89 9.82 5.17
N THR A 43 4.99 9.90 5.92
CA THR A 43 5.33 8.95 6.99
C THR A 43 4.40 9.00 8.18
N ILE A 44 3.77 10.15 8.47
CA ILE A 44 2.87 10.30 9.63
C ILE A 44 1.57 9.54 9.37
N SER A 45 0.95 9.76 8.21
CA SER A 45 -0.23 9.00 7.79
C SER A 45 0.05 7.50 7.73
N ALA A 46 1.24 7.11 7.29
CA ALA A 46 1.69 5.73 7.27
C ALA A 46 1.81 5.13 8.68
N GLU A 47 2.33 5.84 9.67
CA GLU A 47 2.44 5.34 11.05
C GLU A 47 1.07 5.09 11.68
N LEU A 48 0.12 6.00 11.51
CA LEU A 48 -1.26 5.81 11.97
C LEU A 48 -1.93 4.62 11.30
N MET A 49 -1.68 4.42 10.02
CA MET A 49 -2.15 3.26 9.27
C MET A 49 -1.55 1.96 9.82
N LEU A 50 -0.25 1.92 10.08
CA LEU A 50 0.46 0.75 10.62
C LEU A 50 -0.11 0.30 11.96
N GLU A 51 -0.44 1.22 12.87
CA GLU A 51 -1.07 0.88 14.16
C GLU A 51 -2.42 0.19 13.99
N ASN A 52 -3.24 0.67 13.06
CA ASN A 52 -4.54 0.08 12.79
C ASN A 52 -4.41 -1.27 12.06
N ILE A 53 -3.46 -1.40 11.14
CA ILE A 53 -3.14 -2.65 10.45
C ILE A 53 -2.70 -3.71 11.47
N LYS A 54 -1.83 -3.37 12.42
CA LYS A 54 -1.38 -4.29 13.47
C LYS A 54 -2.55 -4.90 14.24
N ARG A 55 -3.55 -4.11 14.60
CA ARG A 55 -4.76 -4.60 15.30
C ARG A 55 -5.60 -5.55 14.43
N LEU A 56 -5.67 -5.27 13.12
CA LEU A 56 -6.39 -6.13 12.18
C LEU A 56 -5.66 -7.46 11.94
N MET A 57 -4.33 -7.46 11.95
CA MET A 57 -3.51 -8.66 11.75
C MET A 57 -3.71 -9.72 12.82
N ASP A 58 -4.17 -9.37 14.02
CA ASP A 58 -4.46 -10.34 15.08
C ASP A 58 -5.58 -11.32 14.67
N ARG A 59 -6.47 -10.92 13.76
CA ARG A 59 -7.65 -11.70 13.36
C ARG A 59 -7.79 -11.94 11.87
N HIS A 60 -7.16 -11.13 11.04
CA HIS A 60 -7.33 -11.11 9.59
C HIS A 60 -5.99 -11.24 8.88
N LEU A 61 -6.03 -11.60 7.61
CA LEU A 61 -4.87 -11.54 6.71
C LEU A 61 -4.97 -10.25 5.89
N ILE A 62 -3.83 -9.61 5.68
CA ILE A 62 -3.78 -8.34 4.93
C ILE A 62 -2.81 -8.46 3.76
N ILE A 63 -3.30 -8.08 2.58
CA ILE A 63 -2.48 -7.74 1.42
C ILE A 63 -2.48 -6.22 1.32
N PHE A 64 -1.30 -5.63 1.34
CA PHE A 64 -1.09 -4.22 1.02
C PHE A 64 -0.57 -4.13 -0.41
N ALA A 65 -1.32 -3.45 -1.26
CA ALA A 65 -1.02 -3.37 -2.68
C ALA A 65 -0.88 -1.91 -3.11
N CYS A 66 0.25 -1.57 -3.69
CA CYS A 66 0.57 -0.24 -4.19
C CYS A 66 1.31 -0.32 -5.52
N PHE A 67 1.36 0.80 -6.21
CA PHE A 67 2.13 0.91 -7.45
C PHE A 67 3.57 1.37 -7.17
N GLU A 68 4.50 0.91 -8.00
CA GLU A 68 5.85 1.49 -8.08
C GLU A 68 5.75 2.96 -8.48
N ASP A 69 6.55 3.82 -7.87
CA ASP A 69 6.63 5.22 -8.25
C ASP A 69 7.70 5.40 -9.35
N GLU A 70 7.27 5.20 -10.59
CA GLU A 70 8.14 5.31 -11.76
C GLU A 70 8.67 6.74 -11.93
N GLN A 71 7.90 7.78 -11.56
CA GLN A 71 8.32 9.17 -11.71
C GLN A 71 9.47 9.51 -10.78
N LEU A 72 9.42 9.06 -9.53
CA LEU A 72 10.53 9.25 -8.59
C LEU A 72 11.78 8.48 -9.04
N SER A 73 11.61 7.27 -9.55
CA SER A 73 12.72 6.46 -10.07
C SER A 73 13.37 7.13 -11.28
N GLU A 74 12.60 7.62 -12.23
CA GLU A 74 13.10 8.37 -13.39
C GLU A 74 13.85 9.65 -13.00
N MET A 75 13.39 10.37 -11.96
CA MET A 75 14.06 11.57 -11.46
C MET A 75 15.45 11.27 -10.89
N ILE A 76 15.65 10.09 -10.31
CA ILE A 76 16.94 9.67 -9.74
C ILE A 76 17.87 9.20 -10.85
N GLU A 77 17.37 8.48 -11.85
CA GLU A 77 18.16 7.92 -12.95
C GLU A 77 18.55 8.98 -13.99
N ALA A 78 17.84 10.10 -14.05
CA ALA A 78 18.13 11.19 -14.98
C ALA A 78 19.50 11.80 -14.69
N GLU A 79 20.35 11.95 -15.71
CA GLU A 79 21.63 12.67 -15.58
C GLU A 79 21.41 14.12 -15.13
N PRO A 80 21.90 14.51 -13.95
CA PRO A 80 21.67 15.84 -13.42
C PRO A 80 22.56 16.86 -14.12
N ARG A 81 21.97 17.62 -15.07
CA ARG A 81 22.68 18.68 -15.82
C ARG A 81 22.59 20.06 -15.17
N THR A 82 21.74 20.23 -14.20
CA THR A 82 21.51 21.49 -13.49
C THR A 82 21.38 21.28 -11.98
N ALA A 83 21.66 22.32 -11.19
CA ALA A 83 21.51 22.26 -9.72
C ALA A 83 20.07 21.94 -9.29
N ASP A 84 19.07 22.40 -10.05
CA ASP A 84 17.66 22.08 -9.79
C ASP A 84 17.37 20.58 -9.97
N LEU A 85 17.91 19.95 -11.00
CA LEU A 85 17.76 18.50 -11.23
C LEU A 85 18.44 17.67 -10.14
N VAL A 86 19.62 18.10 -9.66
CA VAL A 86 20.29 17.48 -8.50
C VAL A 86 19.39 17.56 -7.26
N SER A 87 18.83 18.73 -6.99
CA SER A 87 17.96 18.95 -5.84
C SER A 87 16.71 18.06 -5.89
N ARG A 88 16.09 17.95 -7.05
CA ARG A 88 14.92 17.06 -7.27
C ARG A 88 15.26 15.59 -7.09
N ALA A 89 16.41 15.14 -7.61
CA ALA A 89 16.86 13.77 -7.44
C ALA A 89 17.11 13.41 -5.97
N VAL A 90 17.69 14.33 -5.18
CA VAL A 90 17.90 14.12 -3.73
C VAL A 90 16.56 14.02 -2.99
N VAL A 91 15.58 14.86 -3.32
CA VAL A 91 14.23 14.78 -2.71
C VAL A 91 13.55 13.49 -3.10
N ALA A 92 13.60 13.09 -4.37
CA ALA A 92 13.02 11.84 -4.86
C ALA A 92 13.63 10.61 -4.17
N ASP A 93 14.95 10.56 -4.01
CA ASP A 93 15.65 9.50 -3.28
C ASP A 93 15.21 9.44 -1.81
N GLY A 94 15.02 10.58 -1.16
CA GLY A 94 14.49 10.65 0.20
C GLY A 94 13.08 10.06 0.30
N LEU A 95 12.18 10.44 -0.60
CA LEU A 95 10.80 9.93 -0.63
C LEU A 95 10.74 8.41 -0.88
N LEU A 96 11.56 7.88 -1.79
CA LEU A 96 11.63 6.44 -2.02
C LEU A 96 12.15 5.67 -0.80
N LYS A 97 13.16 6.21 -0.09
CA LYS A 97 13.66 5.62 1.15
C LYS A 97 12.62 5.60 2.25
N ASP A 98 11.89 6.70 2.43
CA ASP A 98 10.80 6.77 3.42
C ASP A 98 9.71 5.74 3.11
N ARG A 99 9.35 5.62 1.84
CA ARG A 99 8.41 4.61 1.35
C ARG A 99 8.90 3.19 1.66
N GLU A 100 10.14 2.88 1.33
CA GLU A 100 10.74 1.56 1.58
C GLU A 100 10.71 1.21 3.07
N VAL A 101 10.99 2.16 3.96
CA VAL A 101 10.92 1.96 5.41
C VAL A 101 9.51 1.55 5.84
N VAL A 102 8.48 2.18 5.31
CA VAL A 102 7.08 1.84 5.63
C VAL A 102 6.71 0.46 5.10
N LEU A 103 7.07 0.13 3.86
CA LEU A 103 6.80 -1.19 3.28
C LEU A 103 7.48 -2.30 4.07
N ARG A 104 8.72 -2.12 4.48
CA ARG A 104 9.43 -3.07 5.36
C ARG A 104 8.78 -3.22 6.74
N LYS A 105 8.26 -2.13 7.33
CA LYS A 105 7.51 -2.21 8.59
C LYS A 105 6.24 -3.05 8.42
N LEU A 106 5.52 -2.89 7.30
CA LEU A 106 4.36 -3.73 6.97
C LEU A 106 4.72 -5.22 6.87
N GLU A 107 5.79 -5.54 6.16
CA GLU A 107 6.27 -6.91 6.02
C GLU A 107 6.66 -7.53 7.38
N HIS A 108 7.33 -6.77 8.24
CA HIS A 108 7.66 -7.23 9.59
C HIS A 108 6.43 -7.48 10.47
N LEU A 109 5.33 -6.80 10.22
CA LEU A 109 4.04 -7.09 10.86
C LEU A 109 3.37 -8.35 10.31
N GLY A 110 3.87 -8.94 9.23
CA GLY A 110 3.28 -10.11 8.56
C GLY A 110 2.31 -9.76 7.44
N VAL A 111 2.21 -8.49 7.05
CA VAL A 111 1.41 -8.05 5.91
C VAL A 111 2.05 -8.54 4.62
N GLN A 112 1.24 -9.03 3.69
CA GLN A 112 1.70 -9.41 2.36
C GLN A 112 1.77 -8.16 1.48
N VAL A 113 2.97 -7.62 1.27
CA VAL A 113 3.16 -6.43 0.43
C VAL A 113 3.28 -6.83 -1.03
N ILE A 114 2.58 -6.09 -1.89
CA ILE A 114 2.68 -6.15 -3.35
C ILE A 114 2.96 -4.74 -3.83
N GLU A 115 4.17 -4.53 -4.33
CA GLU A 115 4.57 -3.33 -5.05
C GLU A 115 4.83 -3.72 -6.50
N THR A 116 4.09 -3.15 -7.43
CA THR A 116 4.12 -3.57 -8.83
C THR A 116 3.66 -2.47 -9.77
N ARG A 117 3.92 -2.66 -11.05
CA ARG A 117 3.43 -1.78 -12.11
C ARG A 117 1.96 -2.02 -12.41
N PRO A 118 1.21 -1.00 -12.88
CA PRO A 118 -0.21 -1.14 -13.19
C PRO A 118 -0.54 -2.31 -14.12
N GLU A 119 0.32 -2.57 -15.12
CA GLU A 119 0.10 -3.62 -16.13
C GLU A 119 0.17 -5.04 -15.53
N ARG A 120 0.95 -5.22 -14.47
CA ARG A 120 1.16 -6.52 -13.82
C ARG A 120 0.30 -6.71 -12.58
N PHE A 121 -0.32 -5.66 -12.11
CA PHE A 121 -1.02 -5.61 -10.83
C PHE A 121 -2.02 -6.76 -10.63
N SER A 122 -2.90 -6.98 -11.61
CA SER A 122 -3.91 -8.04 -11.53
C SER A 122 -3.31 -9.44 -11.42
N ALA A 123 -2.25 -9.71 -12.19
CA ALA A 123 -1.56 -11.00 -12.18
C ALA A 123 -0.84 -11.24 -10.85
N ASP A 124 -0.15 -10.23 -10.33
CA ASP A 124 0.59 -10.31 -9.08
C ASP A 124 -0.37 -10.48 -7.88
N LEU A 125 -1.49 -9.78 -7.88
CA LEU A 125 -2.53 -9.90 -6.85
C LEU A 125 -3.16 -11.29 -6.84
N VAL A 126 -3.54 -11.82 -8.01
CA VAL A 126 -4.12 -13.16 -8.13
C VAL A 126 -3.11 -14.23 -7.70
N SER A 127 -1.85 -14.11 -8.12
CA SER A 127 -0.79 -15.02 -7.72
C SER A 127 -0.61 -15.04 -6.21
N ARG A 128 -0.59 -13.87 -5.57
CA ARG A 128 -0.48 -13.75 -4.10
C ARG A 128 -1.69 -14.36 -3.39
N TYR A 129 -2.88 -14.12 -3.89
CA TYR A 129 -4.10 -14.73 -3.36
C TYR A 129 -4.06 -16.26 -3.43
N LEU A 130 -3.64 -16.82 -4.57
CA LEU A 130 -3.53 -18.27 -4.74
C LEU A 130 -2.47 -18.88 -3.81
N ASP A 131 -1.36 -18.19 -3.58
CA ASP A 131 -0.33 -18.63 -2.62
C ASP A 131 -0.84 -18.66 -1.19
N ILE A 132 -1.62 -17.66 -0.77
CA ILE A 132 -2.29 -17.63 0.53
C ILE A 132 -3.26 -18.82 0.67
N LYS A 133 -4.03 -19.10 -0.37
CA LYS A 133 -4.96 -20.24 -0.39
C LYS A 133 -4.24 -21.60 -0.30
N ARG A 134 -3.14 -21.77 -1.04
CA ARG A 134 -2.34 -23.00 -0.99
C ARG A 134 -1.70 -23.26 0.37
N ARG A 135 -1.32 -22.19 1.06
CA ARG A 135 -0.72 -22.30 2.41
C ARG A 135 -1.75 -22.44 3.52
N GLU A 136 -3.02 -22.56 3.17
CA GLU A 136 -4.13 -22.68 4.13
C GLU A 136 -4.13 -21.58 5.20
N MET A 137 -3.70 -20.39 4.84
CA MET A 137 -3.61 -19.25 5.74
C MET A 137 -4.97 -18.56 5.96
N LEU A 138 -5.96 -18.91 5.16
CA LEU A 138 -7.33 -18.38 5.18
C LEU A 138 -8.31 -19.33 5.83
#